data_64e1978cb275e16d0e32caf5be18634d
#
_entry.id   64e1978cb275e16d0e32caf5be18634d
#
_cell.length_a   1.000
_cell.length_b   1.000
_cell.length_c   1.000
_cell.angle_alpha   90.00
_cell.angle_beta   90.00
_cell.angle_gamma   90.00
#
_symmetry.space_group_name_H-M   'P 1'
#
loop_
_entity.id
_entity.type
_entity.pdbx_description
1 polymer ?
#
loop_
_entity_poly.entity_id
_entity_poly.type
_entity_poly.pdbx_seq_one_letter_code
_entity_poly.pdbx_strand_id
1 'polypeptide(L)'
;KVIAVTSILAMGALALSGCDASNSGNGESGSSDTGSDNVNTKWADCTPGEGSKDTTSMKADGKKNITIGAFNGWDESFATAGIMKNVLEKDGYKVTIKGFDAGPGYAGLVAGDIDLITDGWLPLTHADYVKRYGDKMENLGCWYDNAKLTIAVNKDSKAKTIGDLKSMG
;
A
#
# COMPACT_ATOMS: atom_id res chain seq x y z
N LYS A 1 33.51 -53.22 1.66
CA LYS A 1 33.81 -51.99 0.84
C LYS A 1 33.27 -50.78 1.60
N VAL A 2 34.20 -50.06 2.23
CA VAL A 2 33.91 -48.83 2.96
C VAL A 2 34.12 -47.67 1.99
N ILE A 3 33.09 -46.83 1.80
CA ILE A 3 33.20 -45.61 1.01
C ILE A 3 33.25 -44.45 2.00
N ALA A 4 34.39 -43.81 2.11
CA ALA A 4 34.59 -42.59 2.88
C ALA A 4 34.02 -41.39 2.11
N VAL A 5 33.08 -40.68 2.71
CA VAL A 5 32.56 -39.39 2.19
C VAL A 5 33.27 -38.29 2.93
N THR A 6 34.09 -37.55 2.22
CA THR A 6 34.83 -36.38 2.71
C THR A 6 33.90 -35.17 2.66
N SER A 7 33.49 -34.65 3.82
CA SER A 7 32.73 -33.41 3.92
C SER A 7 33.66 -32.22 3.84
N ILE A 8 33.48 -31.37 2.80
CA ILE A 8 34.12 -30.09 2.68
C ILE A 8 33.22 -29.05 3.36
N LEU A 9 33.65 -28.55 4.54
CA LEU A 9 33.06 -27.36 5.15
C LEU A 9 33.54 -26.10 4.39
N ALA A 10 32.65 -25.46 3.65
CA ALA A 10 32.87 -24.10 3.17
C ALA A 10 32.31 -23.13 4.20
N MET A 11 33.19 -22.45 4.96
CA MET A 11 32.85 -21.32 5.79
C MET A 11 32.57 -20.11 4.88
N GLY A 12 31.30 -19.79 4.67
CA GLY A 12 30.87 -18.53 4.06
C GLY A 12 30.80 -17.45 5.11
N ALA A 13 31.65 -16.42 5.00
CA ALA A 13 31.58 -15.23 5.82
C ALA A 13 30.32 -14.42 5.44
N LEU A 14 29.34 -14.36 6.34
CA LEU A 14 28.22 -13.43 6.25
C LEU A 14 28.72 -12.02 6.63
N ALA A 15 28.93 -11.17 5.63
CA ALA A 15 29.07 -9.75 5.83
C ALA A 15 27.68 -9.16 6.14
N LEU A 16 27.44 -8.81 7.41
CA LEU A 16 26.30 -7.96 7.79
C LEU A 16 26.62 -6.54 7.33
N SER A 17 26.09 -6.13 6.19
CA SER A 17 26.01 -4.72 5.85
C SER A 17 24.84 -4.11 6.62
N GLY A 18 25.17 -3.36 7.67
CA GLY A 18 24.20 -2.55 8.41
C GLY A 18 23.60 -1.48 7.51
N CYS A 19 22.28 -1.41 7.46
CA CYS A 19 21.57 -0.27 6.87
C CYS A 19 21.72 0.91 7.82
N ASP A 20 22.57 1.85 7.47
CA ASP A 20 22.68 3.15 8.13
C ASP A 20 21.52 4.03 7.64
N ALA A 21 20.63 4.35 8.55
CA ALA A 21 19.56 5.31 8.30
C ALA A 21 20.06 6.71 8.59
N SER A 22 20.87 7.27 7.70
CA SER A 22 21.30 8.68 7.79
C SER A 22 20.26 9.57 7.13
N ASN A 23 19.49 10.27 7.95
CA ASN A 23 18.74 11.44 7.54
C ASN A 23 19.74 12.62 7.46
N SER A 24 20.16 13.00 6.27
CA SER A 24 20.88 14.26 6.02
C SER A 24 20.34 14.92 4.78
N GLY A 25 19.76 16.08 5.00
CA GLY A 25 19.29 16.96 3.96
C GLY A 25 20.43 17.63 3.19
N ASN A 26 20.05 18.13 2.04
CA ASN A 26 20.72 19.06 1.14
C ASN A 26 21.74 18.49 0.14
N GLY A 27 21.34 18.60 -1.13
CA GLY A 27 22.24 18.46 -2.28
C GLY A 27 21.45 18.27 -3.57
N GLU A 28 21.17 19.36 -4.27
CA GLU A 28 20.74 19.36 -5.67
C GLU A 28 21.64 18.45 -6.51
N SER A 29 21.05 17.48 -7.17
CA SER A 29 21.59 17.00 -8.44
C SER A 29 20.44 16.40 -9.24
N GLY A 30 20.09 17.05 -10.34
CA GLY A 30 19.04 16.63 -11.24
C GLY A 30 19.32 15.26 -11.83
N SER A 31 18.40 14.35 -11.61
CA SER A 31 18.19 13.20 -12.45
C SER A 31 16.71 13.16 -12.78
N SER A 32 16.39 13.40 -14.03
CA SER A 32 15.07 13.38 -14.59
C SER A 32 14.47 11.97 -14.54
N ASP A 33 13.84 11.62 -13.44
CA ASP A 33 12.98 10.43 -13.32
C ASP A 33 11.52 10.85 -13.58
N THR A 34 11.25 11.27 -14.80
CA THR A 34 9.94 11.77 -15.24
C THR A 34 8.89 10.67 -15.41
N GLY A 35 9.26 9.39 -15.31
CA GLY A 35 8.34 8.26 -15.48
C GLY A 35 7.54 7.93 -14.22
N SER A 36 8.20 7.97 -13.06
CA SER A 36 7.62 7.50 -11.80
C SER A 36 6.65 8.49 -11.15
N ASP A 37 6.95 9.79 -11.22
CA ASP A 37 6.06 10.82 -10.70
C ASP A 37 4.77 10.92 -11.53
N ASN A 38 4.86 10.64 -12.83
CA ASN A 38 3.71 10.59 -13.73
C ASN A 38 2.74 9.43 -13.38
N VAL A 39 3.25 8.26 -13.05
CA VAL A 39 2.41 7.11 -12.65
C VAL A 39 1.65 7.43 -11.36
N ASN A 40 2.33 7.94 -10.34
CA ASN A 40 1.71 8.29 -9.06
C ASN A 40 0.64 9.39 -9.22
N THR A 41 0.93 10.45 -9.97
CA THR A 41 -0.02 11.52 -10.26
C THR A 41 -1.23 10.99 -11.03
N LYS A 42 -1.01 10.17 -12.06
CA LYS A 42 -2.08 9.54 -12.84
C LYS A 42 -2.98 8.65 -11.98
N TRP A 43 -2.44 7.94 -11.01
CA TRP A 43 -3.22 7.09 -10.12
C TRP A 43 -4.04 7.90 -9.12
N ALA A 44 -3.59 9.09 -8.75
CA ALA A 44 -4.29 10.00 -7.86
C ALA A 44 -5.34 10.86 -8.57
N ASP A 45 -5.27 10.97 -9.90
CA ASP A 45 -6.19 11.77 -10.71
C ASP A 45 -7.41 10.91 -11.08
N CYS A 46 -8.37 10.85 -10.17
CA CYS A 46 -9.60 10.07 -10.35
C CYS A 46 -10.78 10.73 -9.63
N THR A 47 -11.97 10.48 -10.14
CA THR A 47 -13.23 10.90 -9.52
C THR A 47 -13.95 9.69 -8.94
N PRO A 48 -14.34 9.70 -7.66
CA PRO A 48 -15.09 8.59 -7.06
C PRO A 48 -16.33 8.24 -7.87
N GLY A 49 -16.47 6.95 -8.19
CA GLY A 49 -17.58 6.44 -8.99
C GLY A 49 -17.46 6.68 -10.50
N GLU A 50 -16.41 7.34 -10.99
CA GLU A 50 -16.14 7.44 -12.42
C GLU A 50 -15.97 6.04 -13.04
N GLY A 51 -16.67 5.78 -14.15
CA GLY A 51 -16.65 4.47 -14.78
C GLY A 51 -17.44 3.37 -14.05
N SER A 52 -18.17 3.69 -12.99
CA SER A 52 -19.04 2.75 -12.28
C SER A 52 -20.02 2.05 -13.24
N LYS A 53 -20.20 0.76 -13.03
CA LYS A 53 -21.13 -0.07 -13.81
C LYS A 53 -22.10 -0.77 -12.87
N ASP A 54 -23.31 -1.02 -13.35
CA ASP A 54 -24.25 -1.90 -12.66
C ASP A 54 -23.72 -3.33 -12.65
N THR A 55 -23.46 -3.84 -11.44
CA THR A 55 -22.92 -5.20 -11.23
C THR A 55 -23.99 -6.20 -10.76
N THR A 56 -25.24 -5.80 -10.66
CA THR A 56 -26.33 -6.64 -10.10
C THR A 56 -26.55 -7.96 -10.85
N SER A 57 -26.16 -8.02 -12.12
CA SER A 57 -26.24 -9.23 -12.96
C SER A 57 -24.91 -9.98 -13.08
N MET A 58 -23.82 -9.45 -12.51
CA MET A 58 -22.50 -10.11 -12.57
C MET A 58 -22.49 -11.37 -11.71
N LYS A 59 -21.68 -12.32 -12.11
CA LYS A 59 -21.42 -13.55 -11.36
C LYS A 59 -19.92 -13.76 -11.27
N ALA A 60 -19.50 -14.47 -10.22
CA ALA A 60 -18.11 -14.82 -10.04
C ALA A 60 -17.55 -15.53 -11.29
N ASP A 61 -16.41 -15.10 -11.74
CA ASP A 61 -15.61 -15.70 -12.82
C ASP A 61 -14.94 -17.03 -12.38
N GLY A 62 -13.90 -17.44 -13.08
CA GLY A 62 -13.16 -18.67 -12.77
C GLY A 62 -12.44 -18.66 -11.41
N LYS A 63 -11.96 -17.51 -10.93
CA LYS A 63 -11.29 -17.35 -9.63
C LYS A 63 -12.31 -16.98 -8.56
N LYS A 64 -12.76 -17.95 -7.80
CA LYS A 64 -13.81 -17.75 -6.78
C LYS A 64 -13.30 -17.35 -5.39
N ASN A 65 -12.01 -17.49 -5.12
CA ASN A 65 -11.42 -17.10 -3.84
C ASN A 65 -10.67 -15.76 -4.01
N ILE A 66 -11.03 -14.77 -3.21
CA ILE A 66 -10.43 -13.43 -3.21
C ILE A 66 -9.84 -13.15 -1.83
N THR A 67 -8.60 -12.70 -1.79
CA THR A 67 -7.96 -12.18 -0.58
C THR A 67 -7.89 -10.66 -0.68
N ILE A 68 -8.53 -9.96 0.26
CA ILE A 68 -8.43 -8.51 0.39
C ILE A 68 -7.42 -8.20 1.49
N GLY A 69 -6.40 -7.41 1.17
CA GLY A 69 -5.48 -6.84 2.15
C GLY A 69 -6.06 -5.59 2.79
N ALA A 70 -6.07 -5.52 4.11
CA ALA A 70 -6.43 -4.34 4.88
C ALA A 70 -5.23 -3.89 5.72
N PHE A 71 -5.02 -2.58 5.87
CA PHE A 71 -3.85 -2.07 6.57
C PHE A 71 -4.11 -1.94 8.07
N ASN A 72 -3.23 -2.55 8.87
CA ASN A 72 -3.29 -2.49 10.32
C ASN A 72 -3.19 -1.04 10.82
N GLY A 73 -4.01 -0.69 11.81
CA GLY A 73 -4.06 0.65 12.38
C GLY A 73 -4.87 1.67 11.58
N TRP A 74 -5.54 1.24 10.50
CA TRP A 74 -6.36 2.08 9.62
C TRP A 74 -7.78 1.51 9.58
N ASP A 75 -8.68 2.08 10.37
CA ASP A 75 -10.05 1.55 10.54
C ASP A 75 -10.84 1.58 9.24
N GLU A 76 -10.64 2.61 8.40
CA GLU A 76 -11.26 2.72 7.07
C GLU A 76 -10.82 1.61 6.11
N SER A 77 -9.61 1.10 6.25
CA SER A 77 -9.12 -0.01 5.44
C SER A 77 -9.92 -1.28 5.70
N PHE A 78 -10.22 -1.59 6.97
CA PHE A 78 -11.06 -2.72 7.33
C PHE A 78 -12.53 -2.49 7.00
N ALA A 79 -13.03 -1.26 7.15
CA ALA A 79 -14.40 -0.89 6.81
C ALA A 79 -14.67 -1.08 5.31
N THR A 80 -13.80 -0.55 4.45
CA THR A 80 -13.92 -0.68 3.00
C THR A 80 -13.71 -2.12 2.52
N ALA A 81 -12.74 -2.84 3.08
CA ALA A 81 -12.58 -4.27 2.81
C ALA A 81 -13.83 -5.07 3.19
N GLY A 82 -14.50 -4.72 4.30
CA GLY A 82 -15.76 -5.33 4.72
C GLY A 82 -16.91 -5.05 3.74
N ILE A 83 -17.02 -3.82 3.23
CA ILE A 83 -18.00 -3.47 2.21
C ILE A 83 -17.75 -4.27 0.93
N MET A 84 -16.51 -4.28 0.43
CA MET A 84 -16.13 -5.03 -0.78
C MET A 84 -16.37 -6.53 -0.62
N LYS A 85 -16.05 -7.10 0.55
CA LYS A 85 -16.37 -8.49 0.86
C LYS A 85 -17.86 -8.78 0.69
N ASN A 86 -18.73 -7.93 1.26
CA ASN A 86 -20.18 -8.12 1.16
C ASN A 86 -20.69 -8.07 -0.30
N VAL A 87 -20.14 -7.17 -1.12
CA VAL A 87 -20.49 -7.06 -2.54
C VAL A 87 -20.04 -8.32 -3.30
N LEU A 88 -18.77 -8.67 -3.18
CA LEU A 88 -18.18 -9.81 -3.90
C LEU A 88 -18.82 -11.16 -3.50
N GLU A 89 -19.17 -11.33 -2.22
CA GLU A 89 -19.82 -12.56 -1.75
C GLU A 89 -21.25 -12.73 -2.29
N LYS A 90 -21.96 -11.64 -2.53
CA LYS A 90 -23.26 -11.68 -3.23
C LYS A 90 -23.13 -12.14 -4.68
N ASP A 91 -22.01 -11.82 -5.33
CA ASP A 91 -21.71 -12.23 -6.70
C ASP A 91 -21.12 -13.66 -6.78
N GLY A 92 -20.96 -14.34 -5.63
CA GLY A 92 -20.56 -15.75 -5.55
C GLY A 92 -19.07 -15.97 -5.31
N TYR A 93 -18.30 -14.94 -4.98
CA TYR A 93 -16.92 -15.09 -4.53
C TYR A 93 -16.85 -15.53 -3.06
N LYS A 94 -15.76 -16.18 -2.70
CA LYS A 94 -15.40 -16.43 -1.31
C LYS A 94 -14.29 -15.46 -0.92
N VAL A 95 -14.57 -14.55 0.01
CA VAL A 95 -13.66 -13.45 0.34
C VAL A 95 -13.04 -13.62 1.72
N THR A 96 -11.71 -13.50 1.78
CA THR A 96 -10.93 -13.47 3.02
C THR A 96 -10.29 -12.09 3.17
N ILE A 97 -10.47 -11.44 4.33
CA ILE A 97 -9.77 -10.20 4.67
C ILE A 97 -8.57 -10.57 5.54
N LYS A 98 -7.39 -10.04 5.21
CA LYS A 98 -6.16 -10.22 5.99
C LYS A 98 -5.55 -8.87 6.33
N GLY A 99 -5.14 -8.68 7.59
CA GLY A 99 -4.45 -7.48 8.04
C GLY A 99 -2.96 -7.54 7.72
N PHE A 100 -2.40 -6.42 7.25
CA PHE A 100 -0.98 -6.24 6.94
C PHE A 100 -0.55 -4.82 7.31
N ASP A 101 0.73 -4.60 7.52
CA ASP A 101 1.30 -3.26 7.39
C ASP A 101 1.43 -2.91 5.91
N ALA A 102 1.45 -1.61 5.56
CA ALA A 102 1.38 -1.17 4.16
C ALA A 102 2.49 -1.79 3.29
N GLY A 103 3.74 -1.82 3.75
CA GLY A 103 4.86 -2.41 3.00
C GLY A 103 4.64 -3.87 2.63
N PRO A 104 4.44 -4.78 3.60
CA PRO A 104 4.09 -6.18 3.33
C PRO A 104 2.81 -6.34 2.52
N GLY A 105 1.79 -5.49 2.70
CA GLY A 105 0.56 -5.50 1.93
C GLY A 105 0.79 -5.29 0.44
N TYR A 106 1.49 -4.22 0.07
CA TYR A 106 1.83 -3.95 -1.34
C TYR A 106 2.76 -5.03 -1.94
N ALA A 107 3.70 -5.54 -1.16
CA ALA A 107 4.55 -6.64 -1.61
C ALA A 107 3.74 -7.92 -1.87
N GLY A 108 2.79 -8.25 -1.00
CA GLY A 108 1.90 -9.39 -1.15
C GLY A 108 0.95 -9.26 -2.34
N LEU A 109 0.47 -8.03 -2.63
CA LEU A 109 -0.33 -7.77 -3.82
C LEU A 109 0.46 -8.10 -5.10
N VAL A 110 1.69 -7.61 -5.20
CA VAL A 110 2.55 -7.87 -6.36
C VAL A 110 2.99 -9.32 -6.48
N ALA A 111 3.12 -10.03 -5.35
CA ALA A 111 3.43 -11.46 -5.32
C ALA A 111 2.21 -12.36 -5.65
N GLY A 112 0.99 -11.81 -5.64
CA GLY A 112 -0.25 -12.55 -5.86
C GLY A 112 -0.80 -13.26 -4.61
N ASP A 113 -0.29 -12.94 -3.41
CA ASP A 113 -0.81 -13.44 -2.13
C ASP A 113 -2.06 -12.67 -1.68
N ILE A 114 -2.22 -11.47 -2.21
CA ILE A 114 -3.35 -10.56 -2.05
C ILE A 114 -3.88 -10.23 -3.44
N ASP A 115 -5.20 -10.20 -3.60
CA ASP A 115 -5.85 -9.92 -4.88
C ASP A 115 -6.27 -8.45 -4.99
N LEU A 116 -6.60 -7.81 -3.86
CA LEU A 116 -7.15 -6.47 -3.82
C LEU A 116 -6.72 -5.74 -2.56
N ILE A 117 -6.37 -4.48 -2.69
CA ILE A 117 -6.24 -3.50 -1.60
C ILE A 117 -7.18 -2.34 -1.90
N THR A 118 -7.98 -1.94 -0.91
CA THR A 118 -8.96 -0.85 -1.05
C THR A 118 -8.49 0.48 -0.48
N ASP A 119 -7.27 0.52 0.06
CA ASP A 119 -6.76 1.62 0.87
C ASP A 119 -5.43 2.16 0.33
N GLY A 120 -5.48 2.85 -0.80
CA GLY A 120 -4.33 3.50 -1.41
C GLY A 120 -4.38 5.01 -1.26
N TRP A 121 -3.68 5.59 -0.28
CA TRP A 121 -3.65 7.03 -0.02
C TRP A 121 -2.65 7.74 -0.93
N LEU A 122 -3.15 8.28 -2.04
CA LEU A 122 -2.36 8.96 -3.06
C LEU A 122 -2.76 10.44 -3.14
N PRO A 123 -1.87 11.31 -3.58
CA PRO A 123 -0.52 11.06 -4.10
C PRO A 123 0.60 10.99 -3.04
N LEU A 124 0.31 11.06 -1.75
CA LEU A 124 1.32 11.28 -0.70
C LEU A 124 1.72 10.00 0.05
N THR A 125 0.84 9.49 0.90
CA THR A 125 1.18 8.47 1.91
C THR A 125 1.73 7.17 1.31
N HIS A 126 1.14 6.71 0.21
CA HIS A 126 1.52 5.46 -0.45
C HIS A 126 2.26 5.66 -1.77
N ALA A 127 2.76 6.88 -2.03
CA ALA A 127 3.47 7.24 -3.26
C ALA A 127 4.65 6.31 -3.57
N ASP A 128 5.48 5.99 -2.58
CA ASP A 128 6.67 5.16 -2.77
C ASP A 128 6.33 3.72 -3.17
N TYR A 129 5.20 3.19 -2.73
CA TYR A 129 4.73 1.87 -3.15
C TYR A 129 4.26 1.88 -4.60
N VAL A 130 3.53 2.91 -5.03
CA VAL A 130 3.13 3.08 -6.42
C VAL A 130 4.34 3.31 -7.32
N LYS A 131 5.31 4.10 -6.88
CA LYS A 131 6.59 4.29 -7.57
C LYS A 131 7.33 2.97 -7.77
N ARG A 132 7.32 2.10 -6.77
CA ARG A 132 8.06 0.83 -6.78
C ARG A 132 7.35 -0.29 -7.52
N TYR A 133 6.03 -0.32 -7.48
CA TYR A 133 5.24 -1.48 -7.88
C TYR A 133 4.14 -1.18 -8.90
N GLY A 134 3.91 0.09 -9.24
CA GLY A 134 2.77 0.50 -10.05
C GLY A 134 2.68 -0.15 -11.44
N ASP A 135 3.82 -0.55 -12.02
CA ASP A 135 3.89 -1.31 -13.27
C ASP A 135 3.41 -2.76 -13.15
N LYS A 136 3.24 -3.25 -11.93
CA LYS A 136 2.81 -4.63 -11.61
C LYS A 136 1.44 -4.69 -10.93
N MET A 137 0.78 -3.56 -10.81
CA MET A 137 -0.53 -3.42 -10.20
C MET A 137 -1.49 -2.72 -11.16
N GLU A 138 -2.77 -2.92 -10.98
CA GLU A 138 -3.82 -2.21 -11.70
C GLU A 138 -4.54 -1.24 -10.76
N ASN A 139 -4.73 0.00 -11.22
CA ASN A 139 -5.57 0.97 -10.53
C ASN A 139 -7.01 0.82 -11.03
N LEU A 140 -7.90 0.41 -10.15
CA LEU A 140 -9.32 0.22 -10.44
C LEU A 140 -10.16 1.50 -10.25
N GLY A 141 -9.52 2.63 -10.00
CA GLY A 141 -10.15 3.90 -9.71
C GLY A 141 -10.14 4.27 -8.24
N CYS A 142 -10.81 5.35 -7.89
CA CYS A 142 -10.93 5.79 -6.50
C CYS A 142 -12.37 5.71 -6.01
N TRP A 143 -12.51 5.52 -4.71
CA TRP A 143 -13.79 5.49 -4.03
C TRP A 143 -13.98 6.68 -3.07
N TYR A 144 -12.92 7.45 -2.83
CA TYR A 144 -12.90 8.61 -1.95
C TYR A 144 -11.93 9.67 -2.47
N ASP A 145 -12.32 10.93 -2.43
CA ASP A 145 -11.51 12.09 -2.78
C ASP A 145 -11.47 13.12 -1.65
N ASN A 146 -10.80 14.23 -1.85
CA ASN A 146 -10.71 15.34 -0.90
C ASN A 146 -10.20 14.98 0.50
N ALA A 147 -9.53 13.84 0.65
CA ALA A 147 -8.84 13.49 1.87
C ALA A 147 -7.74 14.52 2.18
N LYS A 148 -7.67 14.94 3.44
CA LYS A 148 -6.68 15.93 3.89
C LYS A 148 -5.80 15.34 4.97
N LEU A 149 -4.50 15.39 4.76
CA LEU A 149 -3.56 15.13 5.84
C LEU A 149 -3.53 16.34 6.78
N THR A 150 -3.93 16.13 8.02
CA THR A 150 -4.05 17.18 9.03
C THR A 150 -3.36 16.78 10.33
N ILE A 151 -3.00 17.77 11.14
CA ILE A 151 -2.53 17.58 12.50
C ILE A 151 -3.70 17.89 13.44
N ALA A 152 -4.10 16.92 14.23
CA ALA A 152 -5.08 17.11 15.27
C ALA A 152 -4.41 17.52 16.59
N VAL A 153 -5.01 18.45 17.30
CA VAL A 153 -4.61 18.85 18.64
C VAL A 153 -5.81 18.75 19.59
N ASN A 154 -5.55 18.63 20.88
CA ASN A 154 -6.62 18.69 21.88
C ASN A 154 -7.40 20.01 21.72
N LYS A 155 -8.73 19.99 21.89
CA LYS A 155 -9.60 21.18 21.76
C LYS A 155 -9.18 22.33 22.64
N ASP A 156 -8.57 22.05 23.80
CA ASP A 156 -8.11 23.03 24.78
C ASP A 156 -6.65 23.52 24.49
N SER A 157 -6.04 23.02 23.41
CA SER A 157 -4.72 23.46 22.97
C SER A 157 -4.75 24.93 22.57
N LYS A 158 -3.68 25.65 22.94
CA LYS A 158 -3.42 27.03 22.51
C LYS A 158 -3.00 27.10 21.03
N ALA A 159 -2.46 26.02 20.48
CA ALA A 159 -2.09 25.96 19.08
C ALA A 159 -3.36 25.99 18.19
N LYS A 160 -3.40 26.91 17.24
CA LYS A 160 -4.42 27.05 16.19
C LYS A 160 -3.86 26.83 14.79
N THR A 161 -2.54 26.91 14.67
CA THR A 161 -1.79 26.70 13.42
C THR A 161 -0.56 25.87 13.70
N ILE A 162 0.04 25.32 12.63
CA ILE A 162 1.32 24.59 12.73
C ILE A 162 2.43 25.53 13.23
N GLY A 163 2.36 26.83 12.90
CA GLY A 163 3.31 27.84 13.36
C GLY A 163 3.36 27.97 14.89
N ASP A 164 2.22 27.84 15.55
CA ASP A 164 2.12 27.97 17.01
C ASP A 164 2.85 26.84 17.74
N LEU A 165 3.01 25.66 17.11
CA LEU A 165 3.72 24.54 17.71
C LEU A 165 5.20 24.83 17.96
N LYS A 166 5.81 25.74 17.20
CA LYS A 166 7.22 26.13 17.39
C LYS A 166 7.48 26.83 18.73
N SER A 167 6.45 27.46 19.28
CA SER A 167 6.54 28.21 20.56
C SER A 167 6.08 27.39 21.77
N MET A 168 5.69 26.13 21.57
CA MET A 168 5.13 25.28 22.62
C MET A 168 6.06 24.16 23.07
N GLY A 169 7.28 24.09 22.50
CA GLY A 169 8.33 23.12 22.84
C GLY A 169 9.32 23.65 23.87
#